data_d86494a0b05a5989db14040f39e79c62
#
_entry.id   d86494a0b05a5989db14040f39e79c62
#
_cell.length_a   1.000
_cell.length_b   1.000
_cell.length_c   1.000
_cell.angle_alpha   90.00
_cell.angle_beta   90.00
_cell.angle_gamma   90.00
#
_symmetry.space_group_name_H-M   'P 1'
#
loop_
_entity.id
_entity.type
_entity.pdbx_description
1 polymer ?
#
loop_
_entity_poly.entity_id
_entity_poly.type
_entity_poly.pdbx_seq_one_letter_code
_entity_poly.pdbx_strand_id
1 'polypeptide(L)'
;MTFAKRLQPQDDELLSKLEAEQKRLLSLSKPPKIMVSACLLGWPCRYDGQAKADQELLKSFGPDEVMPICPEMQGGLPVPRVPAGLSGGAEDDFIHGYGAKVINRSGQDVTAQFRAGAEAVLNLAERLQPELIILKQHSPSCGCGSVGGADWQRHAGRGVVCDLLVAHMFKVKSAG
;
A
#
# COMPACT_ATOMS: atom_id res chain seq x y z
N MET A 1 -10.82 14.23 16.46
CA MET A 1 -11.54 13.50 15.40
C MET A 1 -10.92 12.14 15.26
N THR A 2 -11.66 11.08 15.47
CA THR A 2 -11.15 9.71 15.30
C THR A 2 -11.09 9.34 13.81
N PHE A 3 -10.08 8.58 13.39
CA PHE A 3 -9.93 8.05 12.03
C PHE A 3 -11.22 7.41 11.48
N ALA A 4 -12.00 6.75 12.33
CA ALA A 4 -13.22 6.04 11.95
C ALA A 4 -14.38 6.93 11.45
N LYS A 5 -14.37 8.23 11.71
CA LYS A 5 -15.50 9.12 11.36
C LYS A 5 -15.40 9.74 9.97
N ARG A 6 -14.29 9.56 9.26
CA ARG A 6 -14.05 10.15 7.92
C ARG A 6 -14.38 9.22 6.75
N LEU A 7 -14.72 7.96 7.00
CA LEU A 7 -14.75 6.94 5.96
C LEU A 7 -16.11 6.24 5.88
N GLN A 8 -16.96 6.73 4.97
CA GLN A 8 -18.08 5.98 4.41
C GLN A 8 -17.79 5.75 2.92
N PRO A 9 -17.90 4.53 2.39
CA PRO A 9 -17.48 4.23 1.03
C PRO A 9 -18.53 4.63 -0.01
N GLN A 10 -18.06 5.35 -1.04
CA GLN A 10 -18.64 5.35 -2.38
C GLN A 10 -17.48 5.55 -3.38
N ASP A 11 -17.37 4.69 -4.33
CA ASP A 11 -16.19 4.12 -4.95
C ASP A 11 -15.22 5.04 -5.70
N ASP A 12 -15.68 6.06 -6.41
CA ASP A 12 -14.79 7.03 -7.12
C ASP A 12 -14.24 8.13 -6.19
N GLU A 13 -14.82 8.28 -5.00
CA GLU A 13 -14.41 9.27 -4.03
C GLU A 13 -13.24 8.84 -3.13
N LEU A 14 -12.99 7.53 -2.98
CA LEU A 14 -12.02 7.06 -1.98
C LEU A 14 -10.60 7.45 -2.35
N LEU A 15 -10.23 7.30 -3.63
CA LEU A 15 -8.93 7.76 -4.12
C LEU A 15 -8.78 9.28 -3.99
N SER A 16 -9.80 10.04 -4.40
CA SER A 16 -9.81 11.49 -4.26
C SER A 16 -9.68 11.94 -2.80
N LYS A 17 -10.31 11.24 -1.88
CA LYS A 17 -10.18 11.48 -0.43
C LYS A 17 -8.76 11.18 0.06
N LEU A 18 -8.14 10.08 -0.40
CA LEU A 18 -6.77 9.74 -0.06
C LEU A 18 -5.80 10.81 -0.55
N GLU A 19 -5.91 11.21 -1.81
CA GLU A 19 -5.07 12.25 -2.41
C GLU A 19 -5.23 13.61 -1.74
N ALA A 20 -6.47 13.97 -1.40
CA ALA A 20 -6.77 15.21 -0.65
C ALA A 20 -6.13 15.19 0.74
N GLU A 21 -6.17 14.05 1.44
CA GLU A 21 -5.54 13.90 2.75
C GLU A 21 -4.02 13.95 2.64
N GLN A 22 -3.43 13.30 1.66
CA GLN A 22 -1.99 13.37 1.39
C GLN A 22 -1.55 14.81 1.10
N LYS A 23 -2.29 15.53 0.26
CA LYS A 23 -2.03 16.94 -0.04
C LYS A 23 -2.15 17.82 1.21
N ARG A 24 -3.17 17.59 2.03
CA ARG A 24 -3.36 18.31 3.30
C ARG A 24 -2.16 18.09 4.23
N LEU A 25 -1.74 16.84 4.43
CA LEU A 25 -0.63 16.48 5.30
C LEU A 25 0.71 17.06 4.82
N LEU A 26 0.94 17.07 3.50
CA LEU A 26 2.14 17.70 2.92
C LEU A 26 2.18 19.21 3.14
N SER A 27 1.02 19.87 3.31
CA SER A 27 0.93 21.32 3.52
C SER A 27 1.10 21.74 4.99
N LEU A 28 1.17 20.81 5.92
CA LEU A 28 1.40 21.12 7.32
C LEU A 28 2.79 21.75 7.52
N SER A 29 2.92 22.64 8.50
CA SER A 29 4.22 23.22 8.89
C SER A 29 5.24 22.16 9.32
N LYS A 30 4.75 21.02 9.82
CA LYS A 30 5.53 19.83 10.13
C LYS A 30 4.83 18.62 9.50
N PRO A 31 5.14 18.27 8.25
CA PRO A 31 4.60 17.08 7.61
C PRO A 31 4.98 15.80 8.38
N PRO A 32 4.14 14.77 8.33
CA PRO A 32 4.42 13.51 9.01
C PRO A 32 5.72 12.85 8.50
N LYS A 33 6.40 12.15 9.37
CA LYS A 33 7.63 11.41 9.04
C LYS A 33 7.44 9.90 8.97
N ILE A 34 6.21 9.44 9.12
CA ILE A 34 5.82 8.03 9.04
C ILE A 34 4.83 7.88 7.89
N MET A 35 5.07 6.93 6.99
CA MET A 35 4.09 6.50 5.98
C MET A 35 3.49 5.15 6.39
N VAL A 36 2.21 4.96 6.19
CA VAL A 36 1.51 3.73 6.61
C VAL A 36 0.52 3.29 5.54
N SER A 37 0.46 1.98 5.27
CA SER A 37 -0.61 1.41 4.44
C SER A 37 -1.97 1.82 4.98
N ALA A 38 -2.78 2.50 4.18
CA ALA A 38 -4.02 3.14 4.59
C ALA A 38 -5.03 2.16 5.23
N CYS A 39 -5.07 0.91 4.76
CA CYS A 39 -5.94 -0.11 5.36
C CYS A 39 -5.60 -0.41 6.83
N LEU A 40 -4.35 -0.24 7.26
CA LEU A 40 -3.94 -0.37 8.66
C LEU A 40 -4.41 0.82 9.52
N LEU A 41 -4.73 1.93 8.89
CA LEU A 41 -5.27 3.14 9.52
C LEU A 41 -6.81 3.19 9.50
N GLY A 42 -7.46 2.12 9.05
CA GLY A 42 -8.92 2.02 8.99
C GLY A 42 -9.54 2.49 7.68
N TRP A 43 -8.75 2.78 6.63
CA TRP A 43 -9.28 3.09 5.31
C TRP A 43 -9.81 1.81 4.64
N PRO A 44 -11.06 1.83 4.08
CA PRO A 44 -11.66 0.65 3.47
C PRO A 44 -11.16 0.46 2.03
N CYS A 45 -9.84 0.39 1.86
CA CYS A 45 -9.15 0.40 0.57
C CYS A 45 -8.60 -0.97 0.14
N ARG A 46 -8.89 -2.02 0.88
CA ARG A 46 -8.51 -3.37 0.48
C ARG A 46 -9.32 -3.82 -0.73
N TYR A 47 -8.86 -4.91 -1.38
CA TYR A 47 -9.54 -5.49 -2.54
C TYR A 47 -11.01 -5.84 -2.29
N ASP A 48 -11.36 -6.18 -1.05
CA ASP A 48 -12.71 -6.53 -0.61
C ASP A 48 -13.53 -5.32 -0.11
N GLY A 49 -13.01 -4.11 -0.24
CA GLY A 49 -13.66 -2.90 0.26
C GLY A 49 -13.63 -2.75 1.78
N GLN A 50 -12.82 -3.54 2.47
CA GLN A 50 -12.69 -3.48 3.92
C GLN A 50 -11.40 -2.79 4.35
N ALA A 51 -11.32 -2.45 5.63
CA ALA A 51 -10.11 -2.05 6.32
C ALA A 51 -9.53 -3.22 7.11
N LYS A 52 -8.31 -3.09 7.55
CA LYS A 52 -7.71 -3.96 8.57
C LYS A 52 -6.94 -3.10 9.57
N ALA A 53 -7.69 -2.30 10.32
CA ALA A 53 -7.14 -1.36 11.28
C ALA A 53 -6.23 -2.07 12.29
N ASP A 54 -5.01 -1.56 12.43
CA ASP A 54 -4.05 -1.99 13.43
C ASP A 54 -4.19 -1.10 14.67
N GLN A 55 -4.71 -1.67 15.75
CA GLN A 55 -5.03 -0.89 16.95
C GLN A 55 -3.78 -0.32 17.64
N GLU A 56 -2.64 -0.99 17.52
CA GLU A 56 -1.39 -0.50 18.10
C GLU A 56 -0.87 0.71 17.33
N LEU A 57 -0.96 0.67 15.99
CA LEU A 57 -0.63 1.84 15.16
C LEU A 57 -1.56 3.02 15.45
N LEU A 58 -2.87 2.77 15.56
CA LEU A 58 -3.85 3.82 15.83
C LEU A 58 -3.69 4.45 17.22
N LYS A 59 -3.19 3.70 18.20
CA LYS A 59 -2.84 4.23 19.52
C LYS A 59 -1.51 4.99 19.53
N SER A 60 -0.56 4.56 18.68
CA SER A 60 0.80 5.10 18.65
C SER A 60 0.91 6.43 17.91
N PHE A 61 0.02 6.70 16.97
CA PHE A 61 0.10 7.86 16.08
C PHE A 61 -1.23 8.58 15.98
N GLY A 62 -1.17 9.91 16.01
CA GLY A 62 -2.30 10.76 15.67
C GLY A 62 -2.51 10.87 14.14
N PRO A 63 -3.68 11.38 13.71
CA PRO A 63 -4.01 11.49 12.29
C PRO A 63 -3.09 12.41 11.47
N ASP A 64 -2.43 13.37 12.11
CA ASP A 64 -1.49 14.29 11.45
C ASP A 64 -0.02 13.81 11.53
N GLU A 65 0.23 12.69 12.18
CA GLU A 65 1.57 12.12 12.36
C GLU A 65 1.91 11.03 11.34
N VAL A 66 0.91 10.57 10.57
CA VAL A 66 1.08 9.50 9.58
C VAL A 66 0.53 9.89 8.22
N MET A 67 1.25 9.52 7.18
CA MET A 67 0.87 9.68 5.78
C MET A 67 0.23 8.37 5.29
N PRO A 68 -1.08 8.33 5.01
CA PRO A 68 -1.72 7.14 4.47
C PRO A 68 -1.32 6.90 3.01
N ILE A 69 -1.07 5.64 2.65
CA ILE A 69 -0.80 5.22 1.27
C ILE A 69 -1.58 3.97 0.91
N CYS A 70 -2.06 3.90 -0.32
CA CYS A 70 -2.60 2.67 -0.91
C CYS A 70 -2.14 2.55 -2.36
N PRO A 71 -1.04 1.83 -2.62
CA PRO A 71 -0.46 1.76 -3.96
C PRO A 71 -1.42 1.17 -4.98
N GLU A 72 -2.28 0.23 -4.62
CA GLU A 72 -3.25 -0.35 -5.56
C GLU A 72 -4.27 0.69 -6.03
N MET A 73 -4.83 1.51 -5.13
CA MET A 73 -5.71 2.62 -5.51
C MET A 73 -4.95 3.70 -6.29
N GLN A 74 -3.77 4.08 -5.83
CA GLN A 74 -2.95 5.11 -6.48
C GLN A 74 -2.45 4.68 -7.88
N GLY A 75 -2.42 3.37 -8.15
CA GLY A 75 -2.18 2.79 -9.47
C GLY A 75 -3.41 2.69 -10.37
N GLY A 76 -4.56 3.16 -9.91
CA GLY A 76 -5.80 3.21 -10.70
C GLY A 76 -6.69 1.97 -10.58
N LEU A 77 -6.46 1.09 -9.61
CA LEU A 77 -7.35 -0.03 -9.36
C LEU A 77 -8.55 0.39 -8.51
N PRO A 78 -9.76 -0.08 -8.83
CA PRO A 78 -10.97 0.26 -8.08
C PRO A 78 -11.02 -0.40 -6.69
N VAL A 79 -11.98 0.01 -5.88
CA VAL A 79 -12.36 -0.65 -4.63
C VAL A 79 -13.88 -0.87 -4.67
N PRO A 80 -14.38 -2.10 -4.51
CA PRO A 80 -13.63 -3.36 -4.45
C PRO A 80 -13.00 -3.75 -5.81
N ARG A 81 -12.05 -4.68 -5.78
CA ARG A 81 -11.38 -5.18 -6.98
C ARG A 81 -11.12 -6.68 -6.90
N VAL A 82 -10.87 -7.28 -8.04
CA VAL A 82 -10.48 -8.68 -8.12
C VAL A 82 -9.13 -8.85 -7.42
N PRO A 83 -8.98 -9.78 -6.46
CA PRO A 83 -7.71 -10.02 -5.79
C PRO A 83 -6.65 -10.46 -6.79
N ALA A 84 -5.42 -10.03 -6.55
CA ALA A 84 -4.27 -10.31 -7.40
C ALA A 84 -3.13 -10.90 -6.58
N GLY A 85 -2.19 -11.53 -7.27
CA GLY A 85 -0.98 -12.07 -6.68
C GLY A 85 0.21 -11.93 -7.60
N LEU A 86 1.41 -12.02 -7.04
CA LEU A 86 2.64 -12.04 -7.83
C LEU A 86 2.72 -13.36 -8.60
N SER A 87 2.96 -13.28 -9.90
CA SER A 87 3.24 -14.43 -10.74
C SER A 87 4.74 -14.65 -10.76
N GLY A 88 5.20 -15.61 -9.95
CA GLY A 88 6.59 -16.05 -9.95
C GLY A 88 6.92 -16.77 -11.24
N GLY A 89 7.93 -16.32 -11.98
CA GLY A 89 8.69 -17.15 -12.89
C GLY A 89 9.49 -18.19 -12.08
N ALA A 90 10.05 -19.17 -12.72
CA ALA A 90 10.49 -20.42 -12.12
C ALA A 90 11.51 -20.36 -10.97
N GLU A 91 12.14 -19.26 -10.64
CA GLU A 91 13.21 -19.30 -9.65
C GLU A 91 13.32 -18.20 -8.60
N ASP A 92 12.77 -16.95 -8.72
CA ASP A 92 13.12 -15.93 -7.72
C ASP A 92 12.20 -14.71 -7.61
N ASP A 93 11.11 -14.65 -8.33
CA ASP A 93 10.41 -13.40 -8.57
C ASP A 93 9.63 -12.85 -7.39
N PHE A 94 9.47 -13.62 -6.32
CA PHE A 94 8.83 -13.12 -5.09
C PHE A 94 9.76 -12.22 -4.25
N ILE A 95 11.07 -12.30 -4.46
CA ILE A 95 12.05 -11.46 -3.77
C ILE A 95 12.08 -10.05 -4.38
N HIS A 96 11.88 -9.96 -5.70
CA HIS A 96 11.91 -8.73 -6.48
C HIS A 96 10.54 -8.41 -7.08
N GLY A 97 9.56 -8.13 -6.21
CA GLY A 97 8.18 -7.93 -6.61
C GLY A 97 7.94 -6.81 -7.63
N TYR A 98 8.80 -5.79 -7.68
CA TYR A 98 8.70 -4.75 -8.70
C TYR A 98 8.97 -5.29 -10.12
N GLY A 99 9.84 -6.25 -10.26
CA GLY A 99 10.14 -6.94 -11.53
C GLY A 99 9.13 -8.03 -11.91
N ALA A 100 8.35 -8.53 -10.95
CA ALA A 100 7.41 -9.61 -11.16
C ALA A 100 6.17 -9.16 -11.96
N LYS A 101 5.48 -10.13 -12.58
CA LYS A 101 4.11 -9.91 -13.08
C LYS A 101 3.12 -10.01 -11.93
N VAL A 102 2.03 -9.27 -12.05
CA VAL A 102 0.89 -9.33 -11.11
C VAL A 102 -0.34 -9.75 -11.90
N ILE A 103 -0.90 -10.89 -11.52
CA ILE A 103 -2.07 -11.48 -12.19
C ILE A 103 -3.24 -11.53 -11.22
N ASN A 104 -4.40 -11.04 -11.62
CA ASN A 104 -5.59 -11.14 -10.79
C ASN A 104 -6.27 -12.51 -10.94
N ARG A 105 -7.23 -12.80 -10.05
CA ARG A 105 -7.95 -14.10 -10.04
C ARG A 105 -8.76 -14.36 -11.31
N SER A 106 -9.07 -13.33 -12.10
CA SER A 106 -9.71 -13.47 -13.41
C SER A 106 -8.71 -13.70 -14.55
N GLY A 107 -7.41 -13.84 -14.24
CA GLY A 107 -6.35 -14.09 -15.22
C GLY A 107 -5.86 -12.83 -15.95
N GLN A 108 -6.27 -11.65 -15.54
CA GLN A 108 -5.83 -10.39 -16.15
C GLN A 108 -4.47 -9.97 -15.58
N ASP A 109 -3.60 -9.49 -16.45
CA ASP A 109 -2.33 -8.86 -16.08
C ASP A 109 -2.59 -7.42 -15.60
N VAL A 110 -2.33 -7.18 -14.33
CA VAL A 110 -2.48 -5.87 -13.67
C VAL A 110 -1.13 -5.29 -13.23
N THR A 111 -0.05 -5.79 -13.79
CA THR A 111 1.32 -5.37 -13.47
C THR A 111 1.52 -3.86 -13.65
N ALA A 112 0.98 -3.29 -14.73
CA ALA A 112 1.11 -1.86 -15.00
C ALA A 112 0.51 -0.99 -13.89
N GLN A 113 -0.67 -1.35 -13.38
CA GLN A 113 -1.33 -0.64 -12.29
C GLN A 113 -0.56 -0.78 -10.97
N PHE A 114 -0.06 -1.98 -10.67
CA PHE A 114 0.77 -2.20 -9.47
C PHE A 114 2.07 -1.39 -9.51
N ARG A 115 2.74 -1.34 -10.66
CA ARG A 115 3.95 -0.52 -10.85
C ARG A 115 3.66 0.97 -10.76
N ALA A 116 2.63 1.45 -11.44
CA ALA A 116 2.22 2.86 -11.36
C ALA A 116 1.91 3.28 -9.92
N GLY A 117 1.24 2.43 -9.15
CA GLY A 117 0.97 2.67 -7.73
C GLY A 117 2.23 2.69 -6.87
N ALA A 118 3.17 1.78 -7.13
CA ALA A 118 4.46 1.76 -6.44
C ALA A 118 5.28 3.03 -6.73
N GLU A 119 5.29 3.48 -7.98
CA GLU A 119 5.97 4.71 -8.38
C GLU A 119 5.31 5.96 -7.78
N ALA A 120 3.98 6.00 -7.69
CA ALA A 120 3.28 7.09 -7.01
C ALA A 120 3.65 7.17 -5.51
N VAL A 121 3.75 6.03 -4.84
CA VAL A 121 4.18 5.95 -3.44
C VAL A 121 5.66 6.34 -3.30
N LEU A 122 6.52 5.90 -4.21
CA LEU A 122 7.94 6.30 -4.21
C LEU A 122 8.09 7.82 -4.35
N ASN A 123 7.40 8.42 -5.33
CA ASN A 123 7.40 9.88 -5.53
C ASN A 123 6.95 10.64 -4.27
N LEU A 124 5.93 10.12 -3.58
CA LEU A 124 5.49 10.70 -2.31
C LEU A 124 6.56 10.55 -1.22
N ALA A 125 7.20 9.38 -1.13
CA ALA A 125 8.27 9.13 -0.16
C ALA A 125 9.49 10.03 -0.42
N GLU A 126 9.87 10.23 -1.68
CA GLU A 126 10.97 11.14 -2.04
C GLU A 126 10.68 12.61 -1.66
N ARG A 127 9.43 13.03 -1.78
CA ARG A 127 9.02 14.38 -1.34
C ARG A 127 8.94 14.52 0.17
N LEU A 128 8.42 13.51 0.85
CA LEU A 128 8.18 13.53 2.29
C LEU A 128 9.45 13.24 3.10
N GLN A 129 10.36 12.42 2.56
CA GLN A 129 11.54 11.89 3.27
C GLN A 129 11.17 11.26 4.63
N PRO A 130 10.35 10.21 4.62
CA PRO A 130 9.90 9.58 5.86
C PRO A 130 11.04 8.86 6.58
N GLU A 131 10.98 8.84 7.90
CA GLU A 131 11.91 8.09 8.75
C GLU A 131 11.58 6.60 8.79
N LEU A 132 10.31 6.25 8.53
CA LEU A 132 9.81 4.88 8.53
C LEU A 132 8.58 4.75 7.63
N ILE A 133 8.51 3.65 6.89
CA ILE A 133 7.34 3.25 6.10
C ILE A 133 6.82 1.91 6.64
N ILE A 134 5.55 1.86 7.06
CA ILE A 134 4.91 0.68 7.62
C ILE A 134 3.91 0.14 6.61
N LEU A 135 4.15 -1.05 6.11
CA LEU A 135 3.39 -1.66 5.03
C LEU A 135 2.60 -2.90 5.51
N LYS A 136 1.42 -3.08 4.91
CA LYS A 136 0.54 -4.23 5.17
C LYS A 136 1.19 -5.54 4.74
N GLN A 137 1.32 -6.46 5.69
CA GLN A 137 1.85 -7.81 5.48
C GLN A 137 1.03 -8.62 4.47
N HIS A 138 1.67 -9.54 3.78
CA HIS A 138 1.10 -10.52 2.83
C HIS A 138 0.45 -9.94 1.56
N SER A 139 0.42 -8.64 1.39
CA SER A 139 -0.10 -8.01 0.17
C SER A 139 0.88 -8.20 -1.00
N PRO A 140 0.40 -8.43 -2.24
CA PRO A 140 1.28 -8.46 -3.42
C PRO A 140 1.90 -7.10 -3.74
N SER A 141 1.34 -6.00 -3.23
CA SER A 141 1.98 -4.68 -3.34
C SER A 141 2.82 -4.32 -2.11
N CYS A 142 2.28 -4.47 -0.91
CA CYS A 142 2.86 -3.95 0.33
C CYS A 142 3.68 -4.97 1.14
N GLY A 143 3.53 -6.28 0.90
CA GLY A 143 4.18 -7.29 1.71
C GLY A 143 5.70 -7.16 1.74
N CYS A 144 6.29 -7.18 2.94
CA CYS A 144 7.73 -7.15 3.15
C CYS A 144 8.13 -8.39 3.95
N GLY A 145 8.77 -9.35 3.30
CA GLY A 145 9.12 -10.65 3.87
C GLY A 145 8.12 -11.76 3.54
N SER A 146 6.85 -11.44 3.35
CA SER A 146 5.84 -12.39 2.89
C SER A 146 4.83 -11.72 1.96
N VAL A 147 4.54 -12.36 0.83
CA VAL A 147 3.66 -11.86 -0.24
C VAL A 147 2.67 -12.92 -0.70
N GLY A 148 1.55 -12.48 -1.27
CA GLY A 148 0.60 -13.35 -1.94
C GLY A 148 1.02 -13.63 -3.38
N GLY A 149 1.10 -14.91 -3.75
CA GLY A 149 1.34 -15.34 -5.13
C GLY A 149 0.05 -15.49 -5.93
N ALA A 150 0.18 -15.51 -7.26
CA ALA A 150 -0.94 -15.79 -8.17
C ALA A 150 -1.42 -17.26 -8.11
N ASP A 151 -0.65 -18.12 -7.46
CA ASP A 151 -1.04 -19.47 -7.06
C ASP A 151 -1.88 -19.52 -5.78
N TRP A 152 -2.20 -18.34 -5.22
CA TRP A 152 -2.97 -18.13 -3.97
C TRP A 152 -2.29 -18.69 -2.72
N GLN A 153 -0.98 -18.91 -2.81
CA GLN A 153 -0.13 -19.28 -1.68
C GLN A 153 0.65 -18.06 -1.17
N ARG A 154 1.18 -18.18 0.03
CA ARG A 154 2.12 -17.19 0.58
C ARG A 154 3.55 -17.62 0.29
N HIS A 155 4.35 -16.67 -0.14
CA HIS A 155 5.75 -16.85 -0.46
C HIS A 155 6.61 -15.89 0.34
N ALA A 156 7.83 -16.29 0.66
CA ALA A 156 8.82 -15.35 1.15
C ALA A 156 9.21 -14.40 0.02
N GLY A 157 9.20 -13.10 0.30
CA GLY A 157 9.52 -12.11 -0.74
C GLY A 157 9.03 -10.71 -0.41
N ARG A 158 9.08 -9.85 -1.43
CA ARG A 158 8.66 -8.44 -1.36
C ARG A 158 7.59 -8.15 -2.38
N GLY A 159 6.54 -7.47 -1.95
CA GLY A 159 5.54 -6.89 -2.84
C GLY A 159 6.11 -5.76 -3.69
N VAL A 160 5.37 -5.35 -4.71
CA VAL A 160 5.84 -4.42 -5.74
C VAL A 160 6.36 -3.10 -5.13
N VAL A 161 5.61 -2.48 -4.22
CA VAL A 161 6.02 -1.23 -3.58
C VAL A 161 7.10 -1.43 -2.53
N CYS A 162 7.04 -2.53 -1.75
CA CYS A 162 8.09 -2.82 -0.77
C CYS A 162 9.44 -2.96 -1.45
N ASP A 163 9.51 -3.72 -2.54
CA ASP A 163 10.75 -3.93 -3.28
C ASP A 163 11.32 -2.62 -3.83
N LEU A 164 10.46 -1.79 -4.46
CA LEU A 164 10.87 -0.49 -4.99
C LEU A 164 11.39 0.47 -3.90
N LEU A 165 10.69 0.56 -2.77
CA LEU A 165 11.10 1.44 -1.66
C LEU A 165 12.41 0.98 -1.01
N VAL A 166 12.60 -0.32 -0.85
CA VAL A 166 13.85 -0.88 -0.31
C VAL A 166 15.02 -0.65 -1.28
N ALA A 167 14.80 -0.79 -2.59
CA ALA A 167 15.80 -0.47 -3.61
C ALA A 167 16.22 1.01 -3.59
N HIS A 168 15.33 1.90 -3.18
CA HIS A 168 15.60 3.34 -2.98
C HIS A 168 16.03 3.69 -1.55
N MET A 169 16.48 2.71 -0.77
CA MET A 169 17.07 2.85 0.56
C MET A 169 16.13 3.41 1.64
N PHE A 170 14.81 3.36 1.43
CA PHE A 170 13.87 3.69 2.50
C PHE A 170 13.81 2.59 3.55
N LYS A 171 13.63 2.99 4.81
CA LYS A 171 13.42 2.08 5.92
C LYS A 171 11.98 1.60 5.92
N VAL A 172 11.78 0.31 5.67
CA VAL A 172 10.45 -0.32 5.56
C VAL A 172 10.27 -1.40 6.63
N LYS A 173 9.05 -1.47 7.17
CA LYS A 173 8.63 -2.44 8.19
C LYS A 173 7.25 -2.99 7.82
N SER A 174 6.99 -4.25 8.16
CA SER A 174 5.67 -4.87 8.00
C SER A 174 4.82 -4.74 9.26
N ALA A 175 3.49 -4.66 9.09
CA ALA A 175 2.51 -4.73 10.16
C ALA A 175 1.19 -5.40 9.67
N GLY A 176 0.38 -5.85 10.58
CA GLY A 176 -0.93 -6.45 10.34
C GLY A 176 -0.92 -7.84 9.81
#